data_bea6b9221b24a31a75a1665dafa3f251
#
_entry.id   bea6b9221b24a31a75a1665dafa3f251
#
_cell.length_a   1.000
_cell.length_b   1.000
_cell.length_c   1.000
_cell.angle_alpha   90.00
_cell.angle_beta   90.00
_cell.angle_gamma   90.00
#
_symmetry.space_group_name_H-M   'P 1'
#
loop_
_entity.id
_entity.type
_entity.pdbx_description
1 polymer ?
#
loop_
_entity_poly.entity_id
_entity_poly.type
_entity_poly.pdbx_seq_one_letter_code
_entity_poly.pdbx_strand_id
1 'polypeptide(L)'
;MEVSAKHEGQTLTFFLVGELDHHGAKGLLENLEREIERTLPLSLGLDFSGVTFMDSSGIAVALRGWQRMRELGGAVTLYHVAQQPRKVFEASGVGRMVTIV
;
A
#
# COMPACT_ATOMS: atom_id res chain seq x y z
N MET A 1 -12.22 7.23 -0.71
CA MET A 1 -11.19 6.62 0.18
C MET A 1 -10.53 7.71 1.01
N GLU A 2 -10.38 7.45 2.28
CA GLU A 2 -9.62 8.33 3.17
C GLU A 2 -8.25 7.71 3.40
N VAL A 3 -7.22 8.55 3.39
CA VAL A 3 -5.84 8.13 3.55
C VAL A 3 -5.16 9.02 4.57
N SER A 4 -4.50 8.42 5.54
CA SER A 4 -3.62 9.13 6.46
C SER A 4 -2.28 8.41 6.50
N ALA A 5 -1.23 9.14 6.88
CA ALA A 5 0.11 8.59 6.91
C ALA A 5 0.80 8.95 8.22
N LYS A 6 1.65 8.05 8.69
CA LYS A 6 2.47 8.26 9.87
C LYS A 6 3.92 7.90 9.53
N HIS A 7 4.83 8.82 9.83
CA HIS A 7 6.25 8.60 9.61
C HIS A 7 6.97 8.57 10.95
N GLU A 8 7.60 7.45 11.26
CA GLU A 8 8.39 7.28 12.47
C GLU A 8 9.72 6.62 12.13
N GLY A 9 10.83 7.32 12.40
CA GLY A 9 12.15 6.80 12.06
C GLY A 9 12.26 6.52 10.57
N GLN A 10 12.51 5.26 10.20
CA GLN A 10 12.63 4.84 8.81
C GLN A 10 11.38 4.13 8.28
N THR A 11 10.29 4.20 9.03
CA THR A 11 9.02 3.54 8.67
C THR A 11 7.95 4.57 8.31
N LEU A 12 7.37 4.39 7.14
CA LEU A 12 6.21 5.17 6.68
C LEU A 12 5.03 4.22 6.58
N THR A 13 3.94 4.54 7.26
CA THR A 13 2.73 3.72 7.24
C THR A 13 1.54 4.52 6.75
N PHE A 14 0.80 3.96 5.79
CA PHE A 14 -0.46 4.54 5.30
C PHE A 14 -1.63 3.77 5.90
N PHE A 15 -2.61 4.50 6.41
CA PHE A 15 -3.85 3.94 6.94
C PHE A 15 -4.97 4.24 5.95
N LEU A 16 -5.60 3.19 5.42
CA LEU A 16 -6.57 3.28 4.34
C LEU A 16 -7.97 3.00 4.87
N VAL A 17 -8.93 3.86 4.52
CA VAL A 17 -10.33 3.69 4.93
C VAL A 17 -11.24 3.88 3.72
N GLY A 18 -12.10 2.91 3.48
CA GLY A 18 -13.09 2.97 2.41
C GLY A 18 -12.85 1.97 1.30
N GLU A 19 -13.31 2.31 0.10
CA GLU A 19 -13.17 1.44 -1.07
C GLU A 19 -11.90 1.78 -1.85
N LEU A 20 -11.10 0.77 -2.12
CA LEU A 20 -9.90 0.92 -2.95
C LEU A 20 -10.22 0.51 -4.38
N ASP A 21 -10.94 1.38 -5.06
CA ASP A 21 -11.28 1.27 -6.47
C ASP A 21 -10.34 2.14 -7.31
N HIS A 22 -10.61 2.25 -8.60
CA HIS A 22 -9.78 3.05 -9.51
C HIS A 22 -9.63 4.50 -9.04
N HIS A 23 -10.71 5.11 -8.61
CA HIS A 23 -10.69 6.50 -8.15
C HIS A 23 -9.90 6.66 -6.85
N GLY A 24 -10.13 5.77 -5.89
CA GLY A 24 -9.40 5.77 -4.62
C GLY A 24 -7.92 5.50 -4.81
N ALA A 25 -7.58 4.59 -5.72
CA ALA A 25 -6.19 4.25 -6.02
C ALA A 25 -5.42 5.44 -6.58
N LYS A 26 -6.05 6.26 -7.42
CA LYS A 26 -5.39 7.43 -8.00
C LYS A 26 -4.92 8.40 -6.91
N GLY A 27 -5.80 8.74 -5.98
CA GLY A 27 -5.45 9.63 -4.87
C GLY A 27 -4.40 9.02 -3.95
N LEU A 28 -4.53 7.72 -3.68
CA LEU A 28 -3.56 7.02 -2.84
C LEU A 28 -2.18 6.99 -3.49
N LEU A 29 -2.10 6.74 -4.79
CA LEU A 29 -0.82 6.74 -5.51
C LEU A 29 -0.13 8.11 -5.45
N GLU A 30 -0.88 9.19 -5.60
CA GLU A 30 -0.34 10.53 -5.48
C GLU A 30 0.22 10.80 -4.08
N ASN A 31 -0.52 10.40 -3.05
CA ASN A 31 -0.07 10.51 -1.65
C ASN A 31 1.18 9.66 -1.40
N LEU A 32 1.17 8.44 -1.92
CA LEU A 32 2.27 7.49 -1.75
C LEU A 32 3.57 8.06 -2.31
N GLU A 33 3.53 8.53 -3.57
CA GLU A 33 4.70 9.11 -4.23
C GLU A 33 5.23 10.30 -3.47
N ARG A 34 4.36 11.21 -3.05
CA ARG A 34 4.76 12.42 -2.34
C ARG A 34 5.40 12.10 -1.00
N GLU A 35 4.79 11.20 -0.22
CA GLU A 35 5.30 10.90 1.11
C GLU A 35 6.57 10.05 1.07
N ILE A 36 6.71 9.14 0.12
CA ILE A 36 7.95 8.38 -0.04
C ILE A 36 9.09 9.33 -0.43
N GLU A 37 8.84 10.24 -1.37
CA GLU A 37 9.85 11.20 -1.79
C GLU A 37 10.27 12.13 -0.65
N ARG A 38 9.31 12.53 0.18
CA ARG A 38 9.56 13.43 1.31
C ARG A 38 10.34 12.76 2.44
N THR A 39 10.08 11.49 2.72
CA THR A 39 10.61 10.82 3.91
C THR A 39 11.73 9.82 3.62
N LEU A 40 11.83 9.32 2.38
CA LEU A 40 12.81 8.32 1.96
C LEU A 40 12.91 7.14 2.94
N PRO A 41 11.78 6.44 3.22
CA PRO A 41 11.76 5.40 4.24
C PRO A 41 12.46 4.12 3.78
N LEU A 42 12.81 3.26 4.70
CA LEU A 42 13.30 1.91 4.41
C LEU A 42 12.21 0.86 4.60
N SER A 43 11.11 1.21 5.25
CA SER A 43 9.97 0.32 5.43
C SER A 43 8.68 1.07 5.10
N LEU A 44 7.86 0.51 4.22
CA LEU A 44 6.56 1.04 3.87
C LEU A 44 5.49 0.06 4.32
N GLY A 45 4.56 0.54 5.15
CA GLY A 45 3.40 -0.23 5.57
C GLY A 45 2.14 0.34 4.93
N LEU A 46 1.26 -0.54 4.46
CA LEU A 46 -0.08 -0.17 4.01
C LEU A 46 -1.06 -0.95 4.89
N ASP A 47 -1.81 -0.23 5.72
CA ASP A 47 -2.77 -0.83 6.65
C ASP A 47 -4.16 -0.85 6.03
N PHE A 48 -4.68 -2.05 5.79
CA PHE A 48 -5.94 -2.30 5.12
C PHE A 48 -7.11 -2.50 6.07
N SER A 49 -6.92 -2.29 7.39
CA SER A 49 -7.99 -2.58 8.37
C SER A 49 -9.28 -1.81 8.10
N GLY A 50 -9.20 -0.63 7.51
CA GLY A 50 -10.38 0.18 7.16
C GLY A 50 -10.88 0.00 5.72
N VAL A 51 -10.28 -0.89 4.94
CA VAL A 51 -10.69 -1.13 3.56
C VAL A 51 -11.89 -2.07 3.51
N THR A 52 -13.00 -1.59 2.96
CA THR A 52 -14.25 -2.34 2.87
C THR A 52 -14.38 -3.15 1.58
N PHE A 53 -13.69 -2.71 0.53
CA PHE A 53 -13.68 -3.37 -0.79
C PHE A 53 -12.44 -2.95 -1.56
N MET A 54 -11.91 -3.87 -2.35
CA MET A 54 -10.77 -3.58 -3.24
C MET A 54 -10.95 -4.30 -4.58
N ASP A 55 -10.76 -3.55 -5.68
CA ASP A 55 -10.66 -4.15 -7.01
C ASP A 55 -9.17 -4.27 -7.41
N SER A 56 -8.90 -4.61 -8.67
CA SER A 56 -7.53 -4.79 -9.15
C SER A 56 -6.68 -3.52 -9.09
N SER A 57 -7.28 -2.35 -8.91
CA SER A 57 -6.52 -1.10 -8.76
C SER A 57 -5.61 -1.13 -7.53
N GLY A 58 -5.98 -1.90 -6.50
CA GLY A 58 -5.14 -2.09 -5.31
C GLY A 58 -3.84 -2.82 -5.61
N ILE A 59 -3.83 -3.67 -6.63
CA ILE A 59 -2.61 -4.35 -7.07
C ILE A 59 -1.61 -3.32 -7.60
N ALA A 60 -2.09 -2.35 -8.39
CA ALA A 60 -1.24 -1.29 -8.93
C ALA A 60 -0.61 -0.47 -7.81
N VAL A 61 -1.36 -0.21 -6.73
CA VAL A 61 -0.85 0.51 -5.55
C VAL A 61 0.29 -0.28 -4.90
N ALA A 62 0.08 -1.57 -4.65
CA ALA A 62 1.10 -2.42 -4.04
C ALA A 62 2.36 -2.51 -4.91
N LEU A 63 2.19 -2.68 -6.21
CA LEU A 63 3.31 -2.74 -7.15
C LEU A 63 4.07 -1.43 -7.21
N ARG A 64 3.39 -0.30 -7.21
CA ARG A 64 4.04 1.00 -7.23
C ARG A 64 4.84 1.24 -5.95
N GLY A 65 4.25 0.88 -4.81
CA GLY A 65 4.97 0.94 -3.53
C GLY A 65 6.22 0.08 -3.54
N TRP A 66 6.11 -1.14 -4.04
CA TRP A 66 7.24 -2.05 -4.16
C TRP A 66 8.34 -1.49 -5.06
N GLN A 67 7.98 -0.94 -6.22
CA GLN A 67 8.96 -0.36 -7.14
C GLN A 67 9.74 0.79 -6.50
N ARG A 68 9.04 1.70 -5.83
CA ARG A 68 9.66 2.83 -5.16
C ARG A 68 10.55 2.39 -4.00
N MET A 69 10.08 1.45 -3.20
CA MET A 69 10.84 0.97 -2.06
C MET A 69 12.08 0.17 -2.49
N ARG A 70 11.96 -0.55 -3.60
CA ARG A 70 13.10 -1.27 -4.18
C ARG A 70 14.23 -0.31 -4.55
N GLU A 71 13.89 0.84 -5.13
CA GLU A 71 14.88 1.89 -5.47
C GLU A 71 15.60 2.40 -4.23
N LEU A 72 14.93 2.42 -3.09
CA LEU A 72 15.49 2.89 -1.83
C LEU A 72 16.16 1.77 -1.01
N GLY A 73 16.13 0.55 -1.49
CA GLY A 73 16.66 -0.61 -0.76
C GLY A 73 15.76 -1.06 0.39
N GLY A 74 14.48 -0.70 0.34
CA GLY A 74 13.52 -0.99 1.40
C GLY A 74 12.51 -2.08 1.02
N ALA A 75 11.50 -2.24 1.86
CA ALA A 75 10.49 -3.29 1.72
C ALA A 75 9.08 -2.75 1.99
N VAL A 76 8.08 -3.50 1.50
CA VAL A 76 6.66 -3.17 1.67
C VAL A 76 5.96 -4.29 2.43
N THR A 77 5.13 -3.91 3.41
CA THR A 77 4.28 -4.84 4.15
C THR A 77 2.83 -4.35 4.09
N LEU A 78 1.93 -5.26 3.75
CA LEU A 78 0.48 -5.01 3.75
C LEU A 78 -0.09 -5.63 5.02
N TYR A 79 -0.66 -4.77 5.89
CA TYR A 79 -1.18 -5.18 7.19
C TYR A 79 -2.70 -5.30 7.19
N HIS A 80 -3.21 -6.24 7.99
CA HIS A 80 -4.64 -6.38 8.26
C HIS A 80 -5.48 -6.53 6.98
N VAL A 81 -4.98 -7.34 6.07
CA VAL A 81 -5.65 -7.56 4.78
C VAL A 81 -6.79 -8.55 4.99
N ALA A 82 -8.04 -8.08 4.86
CA ALA A 82 -9.22 -8.90 5.01
C ALA A 82 -9.40 -9.86 3.83
N GLN A 83 -10.40 -10.76 3.92
CA GLN A 83 -10.56 -11.84 2.97
C GLN A 83 -10.73 -11.38 1.52
N GLN A 84 -11.54 -10.36 1.26
CA GLN A 84 -11.81 -9.92 -0.10
C GLN A 84 -10.57 -9.28 -0.76
N PRO A 85 -9.88 -8.29 -0.16
CA PRO A 85 -8.62 -7.80 -0.70
C PRO A 85 -7.56 -8.88 -0.82
N ARG A 86 -7.49 -9.78 0.16
CA ARG A 86 -6.50 -10.87 0.16
C ARG A 86 -6.65 -11.76 -1.07
N LYS A 87 -7.88 -12.09 -1.45
CA LYS A 87 -8.12 -12.90 -2.65
C LYS A 87 -7.63 -12.20 -3.92
N VAL A 88 -7.81 -10.89 -4.01
CA VAL A 88 -7.34 -10.11 -5.15
C VAL A 88 -5.81 -10.14 -5.21
N PHE A 89 -5.15 -9.92 -4.08
CA PHE A 89 -3.69 -9.97 -4.03
C PHE A 89 -3.15 -11.36 -4.34
N GLU A 90 -3.75 -12.40 -3.80
CA GLU A 90 -3.32 -13.78 -4.04
C GLU A 90 -3.41 -14.14 -5.52
N ALA A 91 -4.52 -13.76 -6.18
CA ALA A 91 -4.71 -14.02 -7.60
C ALA A 91 -3.67 -13.33 -8.47
N SER A 92 -3.14 -12.18 -8.03
CA SER A 92 -2.14 -11.42 -8.78
C SER A 92 -0.71 -11.93 -8.61
N GLY A 93 -0.46 -12.70 -7.56
CA GLY A 93 0.89 -13.15 -7.21
C GLY A 93 1.78 -12.07 -6.61
N VAL A 94 1.23 -10.91 -6.23
CA VAL A 94 2.01 -9.79 -5.68
C VAL A 94 2.70 -10.16 -4.35
N GLY A 95 2.22 -11.18 -3.66
CA GLY A 95 2.82 -11.66 -2.42
C GLY A 95 4.27 -12.14 -2.56
N ARG A 96 4.75 -12.30 -3.79
CA ARG A 96 6.17 -12.60 -4.04
C ARG A 96 7.05 -11.36 -3.95
N MET A 97 6.46 -10.18 -4.02
CA MET A 97 7.20 -8.91 -4.02
C MET A 97 7.02 -8.16 -2.72
N VAL A 98 5.83 -8.26 -2.11
CA VAL A 98 5.51 -7.59 -0.85
C VAL A 98 5.10 -8.62 0.19
N THR A 99 5.30 -8.27 1.46
CA THR A 99 4.86 -9.14 2.57
C THR A 99 3.39 -8.84 2.88
N ILE A 100 2.57 -9.87 2.97
CA ILE A 100 1.15 -9.74 3.32
C ILE A 100 0.93 -10.42 4.66
N VAL A 101 0.44 -9.66 5.64
CA VAL A 101 0.19 -10.17 6.99
C VAL A 101 -1.28 -10.11 7.34
#